data_00917c7decdae14efcaaccf1202ce7bc
#
_entry.id   00917c7decdae14efcaaccf1202ce7bc
#
_cell.length_a   1.000
_cell.length_b   1.000
_cell.length_c   1.000
_cell.angle_alpha   90.00
_cell.angle_beta   90.00
_cell.angle_gamma   90.00
#
_symmetry.space_group_name_H-M   'P 1'
#
loop_
_entity.id
_entity.type
_entity.pdbx_description
1 polymer ?
#
loop_
_entity_poly.entity_id
_entity_poly.type
_entity_poly.pdbx_seq_one_letter_code
_entity_poly.pdbx_strand_id
1 'polypeptide(L)'
;RDFCLSRGLGDVYKRQVYRLPKDATFCRVMIHAGTGRLKDYEFLMPELLQRQPEIAHVGFTAGDADRFLDYTTRTLIRDLAQSYAQELDELDMESYQLVGYCIGGMLALETAKALTELGRDVRQVTCISTHQCPHRVTNELLCELAYGCIFNADLSAMGANFDLKTLAAALEHTLDGINRNISDEELCTLEGPYADIGEFFQKMAVLSPRARRKLIYRSIREFDTDSESTRGMLDILYDVFRHSLLGTIDYVPDVYFDDVVVLQPTEGETGFYPSLGGDIDWPATVLGNLQIHAVAGSHATCLLQENVPSLLPFFTE
;
A
#
# COMPACT_ATOMS: atom_id res chain seq x y z
N ARG A 1 15.95 -0.24 -23.01
CA ARG A 1 15.19 0.84 -23.65
C ARG A 1 13.77 0.40 -23.73
N ASP A 2 12.91 1.24 -23.21
CA ASP A 2 11.47 1.25 -23.10
C ASP A 2 10.91 0.73 -21.80
N PHE A 3 11.33 1.37 -20.68
CA PHE A 3 10.41 1.60 -19.58
C PHE A 3 9.28 2.46 -20.17
N CYS A 4 8.16 1.85 -20.45
CA CYS A 4 6.95 2.58 -20.72
C CYS A 4 6.56 3.34 -19.44
N LEU A 5 7.13 4.52 -19.28
CA LEU A 5 6.56 5.59 -18.51
C LEU A 5 5.27 5.96 -19.24
N SER A 6 4.19 5.27 -18.97
CA SER A 6 2.88 5.68 -19.44
C SER A 6 2.62 7.06 -18.85
N ARG A 7 2.80 8.06 -19.68
CA ARG A 7 2.40 9.44 -19.43
C ARG A 7 0.88 9.47 -19.51
N GLY A 8 0.24 9.60 -18.37
CA GLY A 8 -1.17 9.95 -18.34
C GLY A 8 -2.08 8.88 -17.75
N LEU A 9 -3.11 9.32 -17.14
CA LEU A 9 -4.33 8.63 -16.72
C LEU A 9 -4.98 7.91 -17.92
N GLY A 10 -4.43 6.81 -18.34
CA GLY A 10 -4.88 6.15 -19.57
C GLY A 10 -4.64 4.67 -19.65
N ASP A 11 -3.97 4.07 -18.68
CA ASP A 11 -3.81 2.63 -18.65
C ASP A 11 -5.01 1.96 -17.99
N VAL A 12 -6.00 1.70 -18.83
CA VAL A 12 -7.19 0.88 -18.55
C VAL A 12 -6.81 -0.56 -18.22
N TYR A 13 -5.53 -0.92 -18.27
CA TYR A 13 -5.07 -2.29 -18.06
C TYR A 13 -4.74 -2.51 -16.58
N LYS A 14 -5.57 -3.30 -15.94
CA LYS A 14 -5.40 -3.80 -14.58
C LYS A 14 -4.12 -4.64 -14.45
N ARG A 15 -3.81 -5.46 -15.47
CA ARG A 15 -2.59 -6.27 -15.56
C ARG A 15 -1.57 -5.61 -16.51
N GLN A 16 -0.36 -5.38 -16.00
CA GLN A 16 0.79 -4.92 -16.77
C GLN A 16 1.79 -6.06 -16.96
N VAL A 17 2.22 -6.30 -18.19
CA VAL A 17 3.24 -7.31 -18.50
C VAL A 17 4.59 -6.62 -18.64
N TYR A 18 5.50 -6.89 -17.71
CA TYR A 18 6.89 -6.39 -17.77
C TYR A 18 7.77 -7.28 -18.64
N ARG A 19 7.58 -8.59 -18.50
CA ARG A 19 8.27 -9.62 -19.29
C ARG A 19 7.43 -10.88 -19.33
N LEU A 20 7.36 -11.50 -20.52
CA LEU A 20 6.69 -12.79 -20.71
C LEU A 20 7.51 -13.63 -21.71
N PRO A 21 8.56 -14.33 -21.23
CA PRO A 21 9.32 -15.23 -22.07
C PRO A 21 8.43 -16.36 -22.62
N LYS A 22 8.69 -16.77 -23.87
CA LYS A 22 7.83 -17.76 -24.56
C LYS A 22 7.76 -19.09 -23.84
N ASP A 23 8.88 -19.48 -23.22
CA ASP A 23 9.03 -20.78 -22.55
C ASP A 23 8.99 -20.67 -21.01
N ALA A 24 8.49 -19.52 -20.49
CA ALA A 24 8.36 -19.34 -19.05
C ALA A 24 7.22 -20.21 -18.51
N THR A 25 7.52 -20.95 -17.46
CA THR A 25 6.55 -21.77 -16.71
C THR A 25 6.26 -21.22 -15.32
N PHE A 26 7.07 -20.25 -14.89
CA PHE A 26 6.96 -19.58 -13.60
C PHE A 26 6.72 -18.08 -13.79
N CYS A 27 5.76 -17.54 -13.04
CA CYS A 27 5.40 -16.14 -13.11
C CYS A 27 5.52 -15.46 -11.73
N ARG A 28 6.28 -14.37 -11.66
CA ARG A 28 6.28 -13.48 -10.50
C ARG A 28 5.31 -12.34 -10.72
N VAL A 29 4.45 -12.14 -9.75
CA VAL A 29 3.34 -11.20 -9.80
C VAL A 29 3.53 -10.12 -8.73
N MET A 30 3.64 -8.84 -9.15
CA MET A 30 3.69 -7.70 -8.25
C MET A 30 2.30 -7.10 -8.10
N ILE A 31 1.82 -6.91 -6.87
CA ILE A 31 0.49 -6.36 -6.60
C ILE A 31 0.62 -4.98 -5.97
N HIS A 32 -0.14 -4.04 -6.47
CA HIS A 32 -0.10 -2.62 -6.08
C HIS A 32 -0.32 -2.39 -4.58
N ALA A 33 0.20 -1.27 -4.09
CA ALA A 33 -0.09 -0.74 -2.76
C ALA A 33 -1.40 0.10 -2.75
N GLY A 34 -1.64 0.84 -1.66
CA GLY A 34 -2.87 1.58 -1.45
C GLY A 34 -3.23 2.63 -2.50
N THR A 35 -2.25 3.18 -3.22
CA THR A 35 -2.49 4.13 -4.32
C THR A 35 -2.97 3.47 -5.62
N GLY A 36 -3.05 2.14 -5.67
CA GLY A 36 -3.42 1.40 -6.87
C GLY A 36 -2.36 1.35 -7.96
N ARG A 37 -1.12 1.78 -7.68
CA ARG A 37 -0.04 1.90 -8.65
C ARG A 37 1.12 0.94 -8.33
N LEU A 38 1.92 0.61 -9.35
CA LEU A 38 3.13 -0.22 -9.23
C LEU A 38 4.41 0.62 -9.10
N LYS A 39 4.28 1.94 -8.94
CA LYS A 39 5.44 2.83 -8.84
C LYS A 39 6.33 2.48 -7.64
N ASP A 40 5.77 1.97 -6.57
CA ASP A 40 6.53 1.56 -5.38
C ASP A 40 7.62 0.53 -5.70
N TYR A 41 7.44 -0.26 -6.77
CA TYR A 41 8.42 -1.26 -7.22
C TYR A 41 9.42 -0.74 -8.26
N GLU A 42 9.51 0.58 -8.49
CA GLU A 42 10.33 1.16 -9.57
C GLU A 42 11.84 0.82 -9.48
N PHE A 43 12.35 0.58 -8.28
CA PHE A 43 13.74 0.17 -8.07
C PHE A 43 13.91 -1.35 -7.92
N LEU A 44 12.91 -2.07 -7.41
CA LEU A 44 12.96 -3.51 -7.24
C LEU A 44 12.76 -4.25 -8.57
N MET A 45 11.77 -3.85 -9.37
CA MET A 45 11.43 -4.54 -10.61
C MET A 45 12.58 -4.62 -11.61
N PRO A 46 13.36 -3.55 -11.91
CA PRO A 46 14.50 -3.64 -12.81
C PRO A 46 15.56 -4.65 -12.36
N GLU A 47 15.83 -4.72 -11.05
CA GLU A 47 16.79 -5.68 -10.49
C GLU A 47 16.33 -7.13 -10.72
N LEU A 48 15.05 -7.42 -10.49
CA LEU A 48 14.46 -8.73 -10.71
C LEU A 48 14.51 -9.13 -12.20
N LEU A 49 14.11 -8.21 -13.08
CA LEU A 49 14.14 -8.42 -14.54
C LEU A 49 15.54 -8.69 -15.07
N GLN A 50 16.56 -8.06 -14.47
CA GLN A 50 17.95 -8.27 -14.85
C GLN A 50 18.51 -9.61 -14.34
N ARG A 51 18.18 -9.97 -13.11
CA ARG A 51 18.71 -11.17 -12.44
C ARG A 51 18.07 -12.46 -12.94
N GLN A 52 16.81 -12.40 -13.31
CA GLN A 52 15.99 -13.55 -13.68
C GLN A 52 15.25 -13.29 -15.00
N PRO A 53 15.98 -13.21 -16.12
CA PRO A 53 15.40 -12.87 -17.43
C PRO A 53 14.50 -13.97 -18.01
N GLU A 54 14.58 -15.19 -17.51
CA GLU A 54 13.79 -16.37 -17.90
C GLU A 54 12.41 -16.42 -17.26
N ILE A 55 12.19 -15.68 -16.18
CA ILE A 55 10.94 -15.66 -15.43
C ILE A 55 9.94 -14.67 -16.05
N ALA A 56 8.66 -15.05 -16.11
CA ALA A 56 7.59 -14.12 -16.41
C ALA A 56 7.39 -13.13 -15.25
N HIS A 57 7.25 -11.84 -15.58
CA HIS A 57 6.99 -10.79 -14.59
C HIS A 57 5.78 -9.99 -15.02
N VAL A 58 4.77 -9.99 -14.20
CA VAL A 58 3.54 -9.19 -14.38
C VAL A 58 3.26 -8.35 -13.14
N GLY A 59 2.47 -7.33 -13.30
CA GLY A 59 2.03 -6.51 -12.18
C GLY A 59 0.54 -6.16 -12.28
N PHE A 60 -0.12 -6.04 -11.16
CA PHE A 60 -1.50 -5.57 -11.07
C PHE A 60 -1.57 -4.18 -10.49
N THR A 61 -2.31 -3.30 -11.17
CA THR A 61 -2.73 -1.99 -10.69
C THR A 61 -4.20 -2.04 -10.30
N ALA A 62 -4.72 -1.00 -9.67
CA ALA A 62 -6.16 -0.86 -9.46
C ALA A 62 -6.94 -0.81 -10.78
N GLY A 63 -6.27 -0.52 -11.90
CA GLY A 63 -6.89 -0.37 -13.22
C GLY A 63 -7.65 0.94 -13.34
N ASP A 64 -8.83 0.87 -13.93
CA ASP A 64 -9.74 2.00 -14.05
C ASP A 64 -10.30 2.40 -12.67
N ALA A 65 -10.10 3.67 -12.29
CA ALA A 65 -10.46 4.15 -10.97
C ALA A 65 -11.97 4.06 -10.69
N ASP A 66 -12.82 4.37 -11.67
CA ASP A 66 -14.27 4.33 -11.48
C ASP A 66 -14.72 2.89 -11.17
N ARG A 67 -14.20 1.92 -11.92
CA ARG A 67 -14.47 0.50 -11.67
C ARG A 67 -13.91 0.02 -10.33
N PHE A 68 -12.75 0.52 -9.93
CA PHE A 68 -12.17 0.20 -8.62
C PHE A 68 -13.05 0.72 -7.49
N LEU A 69 -13.60 1.91 -7.62
CA LEU A 69 -14.48 2.54 -6.63
C LEU A 69 -15.87 1.91 -6.59
N ASP A 70 -16.28 1.16 -7.61
CA ASP A 70 -17.54 0.40 -7.63
C ASP A 70 -17.51 -0.84 -6.71
N TYR A 71 -16.33 -1.37 -6.37
CA TYR A 71 -16.23 -2.45 -5.37
C TYR A 71 -16.69 -1.94 -4.01
N THR A 72 -17.37 -2.78 -3.24
CA THR A 72 -17.67 -2.43 -1.84
C THR A 72 -16.41 -2.54 -0.99
N THR A 73 -16.16 -1.58 -0.11
CA THR A 73 -14.98 -1.61 0.76
C THR A 73 -14.95 -2.88 1.63
N ARG A 74 -16.12 -3.41 2.00
CA ARG A 74 -16.23 -4.60 2.84
C ARG A 74 -15.66 -5.87 2.21
N THR A 75 -15.75 -6.01 0.90
CA THR A 75 -15.31 -7.19 0.14
C THR A 75 -14.13 -6.89 -0.79
N LEU A 76 -13.66 -5.64 -0.81
CA LEU A 76 -12.68 -5.12 -1.76
C LEU A 76 -11.47 -6.05 -1.95
N ILE A 77 -10.85 -6.48 -0.85
CA ILE A 77 -9.63 -7.32 -0.90
C ILE A 77 -9.93 -8.65 -1.59
N ARG A 78 -11.03 -9.30 -1.22
CA ARG A 78 -11.42 -10.61 -1.78
C ARG A 78 -11.87 -10.49 -3.24
N ASP A 79 -12.68 -9.49 -3.57
CA ASP A 79 -13.21 -9.31 -4.92
C ASP A 79 -12.08 -8.97 -5.91
N LEU A 80 -11.14 -8.10 -5.53
CA LEU A 80 -9.95 -7.80 -6.31
C LEU A 80 -9.07 -9.05 -6.50
N ALA A 81 -8.83 -9.78 -5.42
CA ALA A 81 -8.00 -10.98 -5.45
C ALA A 81 -8.56 -12.05 -6.38
N GLN A 82 -9.88 -12.29 -6.35
CA GLN A 82 -10.55 -13.19 -7.27
C GLN A 82 -10.38 -12.74 -8.72
N SER A 83 -10.54 -11.44 -8.97
CA SER A 83 -10.36 -10.90 -10.32
C SER A 83 -8.91 -11.01 -10.80
N TYR A 84 -7.91 -10.84 -9.91
CA TYR A 84 -6.50 -11.03 -10.25
C TYR A 84 -6.17 -12.50 -10.54
N ALA A 85 -6.71 -13.41 -9.73
CA ALA A 85 -6.53 -14.85 -9.93
C ALA A 85 -7.11 -15.31 -11.28
N GLN A 86 -8.27 -14.83 -11.67
CA GLN A 86 -8.87 -15.13 -12.99
C GLN A 86 -7.98 -14.66 -14.14
N GLU A 87 -7.44 -13.43 -14.06
CA GLU A 87 -6.53 -12.90 -15.09
C GLU A 87 -5.18 -13.65 -15.14
N LEU A 88 -4.71 -14.16 -13.98
CA LEU A 88 -3.50 -14.98 -13.91
C LEU A 88 -3.74 -16.39 -14.47
N ASP A 89 -4.90 -16.98 -14.20
CA ASP A 89 -5.29 -18.29 -14.74
C ASP A 89 -5.22 -18.33 -16.27
N GLU A 90 -5.59 -17.22 -16.93
CA GLU A 90 -5.48 -17.05 -18.38
C GLU A 90 -4.04 -17.09 -18.91
N LEU A 91 -3.01 -16.81 -18.06
CA LEU A 91 -1.61 -16.88 -18.48
C LEU A 91 -1.08 -18.30 -18.61
N ASP A 92 -1.80 -19.27 -18.03
CA ASP A 92 -1.51 -20.70 -18.09
C ASP A 92 -0.08 -21.07 -17.66
N MET A 93 0.42 -20.41 -16.60
CA MET A 93 1.70 -20.73 -15.99
C MET A 93 1.59 -21.96 -15.09
N GLU A 94 2.68 -22.73 -14.97
CA GLU A 94 2.74 -23.89 -14.07
C GLU A 94 2.73 -23.47 -12.61
N SER A 95 3.40 -22.35 -12.29
CA SER A 95 3.47 -21.88 -10.91
C SER A 95 3.66 -20.38 -10.79
N TYR A 96 3.32 -19.84 -9.62
CA TYR A 96 3.33 -18.40 -9.33
C TYR A 96 4.08 -18.08 -8.03
N GLN A 97 4.70 -16.90 -8.00
CA GLN A 97 5.06 -16.19 -6.77
C GLN A 97 4.30 -14.87 -6.73
N LEU A 98 3.59 -14.61 -5.63
CA LEU A 98 2.86 -13.37 -5.46
C LEU A 98 3.62 -12.46 -4.50
N VAL A 99 3.78 -11.21 -4.89
CA VAL A 99 4.54 -10.21 -4.13
C VAL A 99 3.65 -8.99 -3.90
N GLY A 100 3.49 -8.61 -2.64
CA GLY A 100 2.69 -7.44 -2.29
C GLY A 100 3.37 -6.57 -1.23
N TYR A 101 3.33 -5.26 -1.44
CA TYR A 101 3.77 -4.25 -0.49
C TYR A 101 2.56 -3.57 0.14
N CYS A 102 2.63 -3.28 1.45
CA CYS A 102 1.52 -2.64 2.16
C CYS A 102 0.23 -3.48 2.05
N ILE A 103 -0.91 -2.88 1.66
CA ILE A 103 -2.17 -3.59 1.34
C ILE A 103 -1.97 -4.66 0.26
N GLY A 104 -1.00 -4.48 -0.64
CA GLY A 104 -0.67 -5.45 -1.68
C GLY A 104 -0.33 -6.83 -1.15
N GLY A 105 0.23 -6.93 0.06
CA GLY A 105 0.49 -8.22 0.71
C GLY A 105 -0.80 -8.96 1.10
N MET A 106 -1.83 -8.24 1.55
CA MET A 106 -3.15 -8.83 1.81
C MET A 106 -3.80 -9.31 0.51
N LEU A 107 -3.71 -8.49 -0.55
CA LEU A 107 -4.17 -8.87 -1.88
C LEU A 107 -3.40 -10.08 -2.43
N ALA A 108 -2.08 -10.17 -2.18
CA ALA A 108 -1.27 -11.30 -2.58
C ALA A 108 -1.72 -12.60 -1.89
N LEU A 109 -1.97 -12.57 -0.58
CA LEU A 109 -2.50 -13.71 0.17
C LEU A 109 -3.85 -14.20 -0.36
N GLU A 110 -4.80 -13.29 -0.55
CA GLU A 110 -6.12 -13.66 -1.06
C GLU A 110 -6.07 -14.11 -2.53
N THR A 111 -5.20 -13.50 -3.36
CA THR A 111 -4.99 -13.95 -4.75
C THR A 111 -4.38 -15.35 -4.80
N ALA A 112 -3.45 -15.65 -3.87
CA ALA A 112 -2.86 -16.97 -3.76
C ALA A 112 -3.92 -18.04 -3.44
N LYS A 113 -4.82 -17.77 -2.48
CA LYS A 113 -5.93 -18.66 -2.15
C LYS A 113 -6.82 -18.91 -3.38
N ALA A 114 -7.22 -17.83 -4.06
CA ALA A 114 -8.07 -17.93 -5.24
C ALA A 114 -7.39 -18.69 -6.38
N LEU A 115 -6.08 -18.55 -6.60
CA LEU A 115 -5.31 -19.35 -7.57
C LEU A 115 -5.26 -20.82 -7.19
N THR A 116 -5.04 -21.13 -5.91
CA THR A 116 -5.04 -22.52 -5.41
C THR A 116 -6.43 -23.16 -5.61
N GLU A 117 -7.52 -22.42 -5.39
CA GLU A 117 -8.87 -22.88 -5.67
C GLU A 117 -9.11 -23.17 -7.16
N LEU A 118 -8.43 -22.46 -8.07
CA LEU A 118 -8.41 -22.71 -9.51
C LEU A 118 -7.47 -23.85 -9.91
N GLY A 119 -6.78 -24.48 -8.94
CA GLY A 119 -5.85 -25.59 -9.17
C GLY A 119 -4.46 -25.16 -9.65
N ARG A 120 -4.10 -23.89 -9.46
CA ARG A 120 -2.76 -23.37 -9.81
C ARG A 120 -1.80 -23.51 -8.62
N ASP A 121 -0.53 -23.78 -8.93
CA ASP A 121 0.52 -23.85 -7.93
C ASP A 121 1.01 -22.45 -7.55
N VAL A 122 0.98 -22.13 -6.25
CA VAL A 122 1.57 -20.91 -5.70
C VAL A 122 2.75 -21.31 -4.80
N ARG A 123 3.96 -21.16 -5.33
CA ARG A 123 5.18 -21.55 -4.60
C ARG A 123 5.44 -20.71 -3.37
N GLN A 124 5.09 -19.41 -3.43
CA GLN A 124 5.39 -18.49 -2.34
C GLN A 124 4.53 -17.21 -2.44
N VAL A 125 4.11 -16.70 -1.29
CA VAL A 125 3.62 -15.33 -1.14
C VAL A 125 4.67 -14.52 -0.39
N THR A 126 5.06 -13.36 -0.93
CA THR A 126 5.99 -12.43 -0.28
C THR A 126 5.26 -11.16 0.13
N CYS A 127 5.15 -10.94 1.43
CA CYS A 127 4.50 -9.78 2.04
C CYS A 127 5.56 -8.78 2.51
N ILE A 128 5.67 -7.64 1.84
CA ILE A 128 6.64 -6.60 2.18
C ILE A 128 5.94 -5.52 2.99
N SER A 129 6.38 -5.30 4.23
CA SER A 129 5.83 -4.27 5.11
C SER A 129 4.28 -4.23 5.12
N THR A 130 3.69 -5.42 5.23
CA THR A 130 2.24 -5.62 5.22
C THR A 130 1.72 -5.59 6.65
N HIS A 131 0.80 -4.68 6.92
CA HIS A 131 0.18 -4.48 8.22
C HIS A 131 -1.33 -4.47 8.09
N GLN A 132 -2.02 -5.01 9.06
CA GLN A 132 -3.46 -4.78 9.20
C GLN A 132 -3.67 -3.33 9.61
N CYS A 133 -4.67 -2.65 9.06
CA CYS A 133 -5.03 -1.32 9.54
C CYS A 133 -5.73 -1.49 10.92
N PRO A 134 -5.05 -1.14 12.04
CA PRO A 134 -5.54 -1.50 13.38
C PRO A 134 -6.61 -0.57 13.89
N HIS A 135 -6.67 0.61 13.32
CA HIS A 135 -7.60 1.64 13.75
C HIS A 135 -8.52 1.95 12.57
N ARG A 136 -9.78 2.15 12.91
CA ARG A 136 -10.77 2.58 11.92
C ARG A 136 -10.48 4.03 11.51
N VAL A 137 -9.45 4.23 10.69
CA VAL A 137 -9.13 5.54 10.12
C VAL A 137 -10.16 5.86 9.04
N THR A 138 -11.36 6.20 9.47
CA THR A 138 -12.45 6.70 8.60
C THR A 138 -12.51 8.21 8.59
N ASN A 139 -11.75 8.86 9.46
CA ASN A 139 -11.68 10.30 9.58
C ASN A 139 -11.03 10.92 8.34
N GLU A 140 -11.75 11.83 7.69
CA GLU A 140 -11.31 12.44 6.43
C GLU A 140 -10.04 13.29 6.58
N LEU A 141 -9.88 14.00 7.72
CA LEU A 141 -8.69 14.82 7.98
C LEU A 141 -7.44 13.95 8.09
N LEU A 142 -7.57 12.78 8.76
CA LEU A 142 -6.46 11.83 8.89
C LEU A 142 -6.17 11.13 7.56
N CYS A 143 -7.19 10.74 6.78
CA CYS A 143 -7.00 10.12 5.47
C CYS A 143 -6.29 11.06 4.49
N GLU A 144 -6.70 12.33 4.45
CA GLU A 144 -6.07 13.34 3.59
C GLU A 144 -4.60 13.58 4.01
N LEU A 145 -4.33 13.66 5.31
CA LEU A 145 -2.96 13.84 5.82
C LEU A 145 -2.10 12.62 5.53
N ALA A 146 -2.61 11.41 5.79
CA ALA A 146 -1.93 10.16 5.50
C ALA A 146 -1.56 10.05 4.01
N TYR A 147 -2.49 10.41 3.14
CA TYR A 147 -2.24 10.47 1.70
C TYR A 147 -1.12 11.44 1.34
N GLY A 148 -1.10 12.65 1.93
CA GLY A 148 -0.01 13.60 1.75
C GLY A 148 1.34 13.02 2.18
N CYS A 149 1.37 12.29 3.29
CA CYS A 149 2.59 11.67 3.81
C CYS A 149 3.18 10.59 2.88
N ILE A 150 2.35 9.86 2.13
CA ILE A 150 2.81 8.90 1.11
C ILE A 150 3.69 9.59 0.05
N PHE A 151 3.38 10.84 -0.28
CA PHE A 151 4.12 11.66 -1.24
C PHE A 151 5.10 12.63 -0.56
N ASN A 152 5.53 12.34 0.66
CA ASN A 152 6.48 13.16 1.41
C ASN A 152 6.06 14.64 1.51
N ALA A 153 4.77 14.91 1.75
CA ALA A 153 4.27 16.25 1.97
C ALA A 153 5.01 16.95 3.13
N ASP A 154 5.41 18.17 2.91
CA ASP A 154 6.06 18.99 3.94
C ASP A 154 5.02 19.52 4.94
N LEU A 155 4.91 18.85 6.09
CA LEU A 155 3.98 19.24 7.15
C LEU A 155 4.19 20.66 7.62
N SER A 156 5.46 21.12 7.68
CA SER A 156 5.76 22.49 8.11
C SER A 156 5.24 23.54 7.12
N ALA A 157 5.27 23.23 5.83
CA ALA A 157 4.66 24.07 4.79
C ALA A 157 3.12 24.14 4.89
N MET A 158 2.50 23.15 5.55
CA MET A 158 1.06 23.16 5.86
C MET A 158 0.76 23.89 7.19
N GLY A 159 1.79 24.35 7.92
CA GLY A 159 1.65 25.03 9.20
C GLY A 159 1.63 24.10 10.41
N ALA A 160 2.12 22.86 10.28
CA ALA A 160 2.32 21.96 11.41
C ALA A 160 3.60 22.32 12.17
N ASN A 161 3.52 22.33 13.50
CA ASN A 161 4.65 22.52 14.42
C ASN A 161 5.02 21.21 15.13
N PHE A 162 4.70 20.08 14.52
CA PHE A 162 4.97 18.74 15.03
C PHE A 162 5.47 17.85 13.90
N ASP A 163 6.11 16.76 14.26
CA ASP A 163 6.52 15.70 13.33
C ASP A 163 5.53 14.51 13.34
N LEU A 164 5.69 13.59 12.40
CA LEU A 164 4.84 12.41 12.29
C LEU A 164 4.94 11.49 13.51
N LYS A 165 6.08 11.46 14.20
CA LYS A 165 6.27 10.66 15.41
C LYS A 165 5.40 11.21 16.55
N THR A 166 5.36 12.53 16.71
CA THR A 166 4.52 13.20 17.70
C THR A 166 3.04 13.00 17.38
N LEU A 167 2.66 13.08 16.10
CA LEU A 167 1.30 12.80 15.66
C LEU A 167 0.90 11.34 16.00
N ALA A 168 1.76 10.38 15.68
CA ALA A 168 1.51 8.97 15.98
C ALA A 168 1.29 8.74 17.48
N ALA A 169 2.15 9.31 18.34
CA ALA A 169 2.00 9.23 19.79
C ALA A 169 0.70 9.87 20.28
N ALA A 170 0.26 10.98 19.68
CA ALA A 170 -1.02 11.62 20.03
C ALA A 170 -2.21 10.75 19.66
N LEU A 171 -2.19 10.11 18.49
CA LEU A 171 -3.24 9.21 18.04
C LEU A 171 -3.30 7.96 18.91
N GLU A 172 -2.16 7.37 19.25
CA GLU A 172 -2.07 6.22 20.16
C GLU A 172 -2.63 6.55 21.55
N HIS A 173 -2.25 7.72 22.11
CA HIS A 173 -2.79 8.22 23.36
C HIS A 173 -4.31 8.42 23.30
N THR A 174 -4.84 8.97 22.21
CA THR A 174 -6.27 9.24 22.02
C THR A 174 -7.07 7.94 21.88
N LEU A 175 -6.50 6.94 21.22
CA LEU A 175 -7.14 5.64 21.01
C LEU A 175 -7.09 4.74 22.26
N ASP A 176 -6.12 4.96 23.14
CA ASP A 176 -5.96 4.22 24.42
C ASP A 176 -6.15 2.68 24.25
N GLY A 177 -5.53 2.11 23.21
CA GLY A 177 -5.60 0.69 22.88
C GLY A 177 -6.97 0.20 22.38
N ILE A 178 -7.93 1.09 22.19
CA ILE A 178 -9.29 0.75 21.73
C ILE A 178 -9.36 0.90 20.19
N ASN A 179 -9.75 -0.16 19.51
CA ASN A 179 -10.03 -0.12 18.07
C ASN A 179 -11.35 0.63 17.81
N ARG A 180 -11.29 1.95 17.67
CA ARG A 180 -12.41 2.82 17.38
C ARG A 180 -12.05 3.94 16.41
N ASN A 181 -13.06 4.59 15.88
CA ASN A 181 -12.87 5.80 15.07
C ASN A 181 -12.46 6.98 15.96
N ILE A 182 -11.54 7.80 15.44
CA ILE A 182 -11.21 9.11 15.99
C ILE A 182 -12.11 10.13 15.29
N SER A 183 -12.82 10.94 16.05
CA SER A 183 -13.66 12.01 15.52
C SER A 183 -12.84 13.28 15.22
N ASP A 184 -13.39 14.16 14.38
CA ASP A 184 -12.80 15.49 14.15
C ASP A 184 -12.70 16.31 15.45
N GLU A 185 -13.70 16.16 16.36
CA GLU A 185 -13.72 16.84 17.64
C GLU A 185 -12.54 16.40 18.51
N GLU A 186 -12.29 15.10 18.60
CA GLU A 186 -11.16 14.57 19.39
C GLU A 186 -9.82 15.07 18.84
N LEU A 187 -9.65 15.10 17.52
CA LEU A 187 -8.43 15.65 16.91
C LEU A 187 -8.26 17.14 17.21
N CYS A 188 -9.35 17.89 17.10
CA CYS A 188 -9.33 19.35 17.29
C CYS A 188 -9.22 19.78 18.76
N THR A 189 -9.50 18.90 19.71
CA THR A 189 -9.45 19.19 21.14
C THR A 189 -8.23 18.59 21.86
N LEU A 190 -7.22 18.11 21.11
CA LEU A 190 -5.96 17.64 21.70
C LEU A 190 -5.27 18.77 22.46
N GLU A 191 -4.87 18.47 23.71
CA GLU A 191 -4.30 19.43 24.66
C GLU A 191 -2.94 18.96 25.19
N GLY A 192 -2.34 19.76 26.07
CA GLY A 192 -1.07 19.44 26.72
C GLY A 192 0.07 19.28 25.74
N PRO A 193 0.80 18.15 25.73
CA PRO A 193 1.94 17.95 24.81
C PRO A 193 1.52 17.85 23.35
N TYR A 194 0.24 17.71 23.05
CA TYR A 194 -0.33 17.54 21.71
C TYR A 194 -1.16 18.76 21.26
N ALA A 195 -1.09 19.89 21.97
CA ALA A 195 -1.87 21.09 21.67
C ALA A 195 -1.61 21.61 20.24
N ASP A 196 -0.36 21.59 19.76
CA ASP A 196 -0.02 22.02 18.40
C ASP A 196 -0.72 21.17 17.33
N ILE A 197 -0.94 19.87 17.61
CA ILE A 197 -1.70 18.97 16.73
C ILE A 197 -3.18 19.37 16.72
N GLY A 198 -3.75 19.64 17.92
CA GLY A 198 -5.12 20.12 18.05
C GLY A 198 -5.36 21.40 17.25
N GLU A 199 -4.49 22.40 17.41
CA GLU A 199 -4.56 23.66 16.64
C GLU A 199 -4.46 23.45 15.12
N PHE A 200 -3.57 22.54 14.69
CA PHE A 200 -3.44 22.20 13.27
C PHE A 200 -4.75 21.64 12.72
N PHE A 201 -5.34 20.64 13.40
CA PHE A 201 -6.59 20.05 12.96
C PHE A 201 -7.77 21.02 13.03
N GLN A 202 -7.82 21.93 14.01
CA GLN A 202 -8.81 23.01 14.02
C GLN A 202 -8.72 23.89 12.76
N LYS A 203 -7.50 24.27 12.35
CA LYS A 203 -7.27 25.03 11.11
C LYS A 203 -7.67 24.24 9.87
N MET A 204 -7.39 22.94 9.84
CA MET A 204 -7.76 22.08 8.72
C MET A 204 -9.28 21.85 8.65
N ALA A 205 -9.96 21.65 9.78
CA ALA A 205 -11.39 21.33 9.85
C ALA A 205 -12.30 22.45 9.32
N VAL A 206 -11.87 23.72 9.42
CA VAL A 206 -12.65 24.86 8.89
C VAL A 206 -12.51 25.02 7.37
N LEU A 207 -11.56 24.34 6.73
CA LEU A 207 -11.39 24.35 5.28
C LEU A 207 -12.33 23.34 4.62
N SER A 208 -12.79 23.67 3.40
CA SER A 208 -13.47 22.67 2.58
C SER A 208 -12.51 21.53 2.16
N PRO A 209 -12.99 20.31 1.90
CA PRO A 209 -12.14 19.19 1.46
C PRO A 209 -11.23 19.57 0.28
N ARG A 210 -11.76 20.29 -0.70
CA ARG A 210 -10.98 20.79 -1.84
C ARG A 210 -9.85 21.74 -1.43
N ALA A 211 -10.10 22.61 -0.44
CA ALA A 211 -9.11 23.56 0.04
C ALA A 211 -8.00 22.84 0.84
N ARG A 212 -8.36 21.85 1.66
CA ARG A 212 -7.40 21.00 2.39
C ARG A 212 -6.49 20.23 1.43
N ARG A 213 -7.08 19.49 0.47
CA ARG A 213 -6.29 18.76 -0.52
C ARG A 213 -5.38 19.67 -1.33
N LYS A 214 -5.85 20.86 -1.72
CA LYS A 214 -4.99 21.85 -2.39
C LYS A 214 -3.81 22.28 -1.53
N LEU A 215 -3.99 22.44 -0.22
CA LEU A 215 -2.91 22.77 0.71
C LEU A 215 -1.90 21.61 0.80
N ILE A 216 -2.40 20.38 0.96
CA ILE A 216 -1.58 19.16 0.99
C ILE A 216 -0.79 19.01 -0.31
N TYR A 217 -1.43 19.11 -1.48
CA TYR A 217 -0.76 18.95 -2.77
C TYR A 217 0.37 19.97 -2.96
N ARG A 218 0.18 21.22 -2.55
CA ARG A 218 1.22 22.25 -2.62
C ARG A 218 2.43 21.98 -1.73
N SER A 219 2.27 21.17 -0.70
CA SER A 219 3.36 20.74 0.17
C SER A 219 4.14 19.54 -0.37
N ILE A 220 3.64 18.87 -1.43
CA ILE A 220 4.32 17.76 -2.11
C ILE A 220 5.31 18.33 -3.11
N ARG A 221 6.59 18.07 -2.90
CA ARG A 221 7.67 18.62 -3.76
C ARG A 221 7.89 17.81 -5.04
N GLU A 222 7.38 16.60 -5.09
CA GLU A 222 7.63 15.65 -6.20
C GLU A 222 6.85 16.01 -7.47
N PHE A 223 5.75 16.77 -7.36
CA PHE A 223 4.85 17.06 -8.47
C PHE A 223 4.73 18.57 -8.73
N ASP A 224 4.59 18.92 -10.01
CA ASP A 224 4.11 20.26 -10.41
C ASP A 224 2.61 20.37 -10.11
N THR A 225 2.29 20.78 -8.89
CA THR A 225 0.91 20.87 -8.41
C THR A 225 0.18 22.14 -8.86
N ASP A 226 0.82 23.02 -9.63
CA ASP A 226 0.16 24.16 -10.26
C ASP A 226 -0.60 23.74 -11.52
N SER A 227 -0.27 22.61 -12.11
CA SER A 227 -1.01 22.01 -13.22
C SER A 227 -2.36 21.46 -12.77
N GLU A 228 -3.43 21.78 -13.49
CA GLU A 228 -4.79 21.24 -13.24
C GLU A 228 -4.82 19.72 -13.50
N SER A 229 -4.12 19.25 -14.52
CA SER A 229 -3.99 17.82 -14.83
C SER A 229 -3.34 17.05 -13.68
N THR A 230 -2.26 17.59 -13.08
CA THR A 230 -1.60 16.96 -11.93
C THR A 230 -2.52 16.90 -10.72
N ARG A 231 -3.26 17.97 -10.43
CA ARG A 231 -4.23 17.98 -9.32
C ARG A 231 -5.36 16.98 -9.54
N GLY A 232 -5.90 16.91 -10.77
CA GLY A 232 -6.92 15.90 -11.12
C GLY A 232 -6.41 14.47 -10.93
N MET A 233 -5.17 14.19 -11.33
CA MET A 233 -4.53 12.89 -11.07
C MET A 233 -4.41 12.62 -9.57
N LEU A 234 -3.96 13.59 -8.78
CA LEU A 234 -3.82 13.43 -7.33
C LEU A 234 -5.15 13.22 -6.63
N ASP A 235 -6.24 13.85 -7.10
CA ASP A 235 -7.59 13.61 -6.58
C ASP A 235 -8.05 12.17 -6.85
N ILE A 236 -7.85 11.65 -8.05
CA ILE A 236 -8.18 10.25 -8.38
C ILE A 236 -7.36 9.27 -7.53
N LEU A 237 -6.06 9.50 -7.39
CA LEU A 237 -5.20 8.67 -6.56
C LEU A 237 -5.60 8.72 -5.08
N TYR A 238 -6.07 9.88 -4.61
CA TYR A 238 -6.62 10.01 -3.26
C TYR A 238 -7.87 9.15 -3.07
N ASP A 239 -8.80 9.19 -4.02
CA ASP A 239 -10.03 8.40 -3.93
C ASP A 239 -9.73 6.90 -3.91
N VAL A 240 -8.82 6.43 -4.77
CA VAL A 240 -8.34 5.04 -4.78
C VAL A 240 -7.65 4.68 -3.45
N PHE A 241 -6.76 5.54 -2.95
CA PHE A 241 -6.07 5.33 -1.68
C PHE A 241 -7.04 5.23 -0.51
N ARG A 242 -7.97 6.19 -0.40
CA ARG A 242 -8.98 6.21 0.65
C ARG A 242 -9.86 4.95 0.60
N HIS A 243 -10.29 4.56 -0.59
CA HIS A 243 -11.09 3.36 -0.79
C HIS A 243 -10.32 2.08 -0.40
N SER A 244 -9.05 1.99 -0.78
CA SER A 244 -8.14 0.92 -0.38
C SER A 244 -7.98 0.85 1.14
N LEU A 245 -7.74 2.01 1.80
CA LEU A 245 -7.60 2.09 3.25
C LEU A 245 -8.87 1.61 3.96
N LEU A 246 -10.04 2.08 3.53
CA LEU A 246 -11.32 1.63 4.06
C LEU A 246 -11.54 0.13 3.87
N GLY A 247 -11.06 -0.43 2.75
CA GLY A 247 -11.13 -1.86 2.46
C GLY A 247 -10.30 -2.73 3.40
N THR A 248 -9.29 -2.16 4.06
CA THR A 248 -8.43 -2.91 5.00
C THR A 248 -8.94 -2.89 6.44
N ILE A 249 -9.84 -1.97 6.80
CA ILE A 249 -10.27 -1.75 8.19
C ILE A 249 -10.94 -2.99 8.80
N ASP A 250 -11.83 -3.62 8.05
CA ASP A 250 -12.61 -4.78 8.50
C ASP A 250 -12.05 -6.10 7.90
N TYR A 251 -10.95 -6.03 7.15
CA TYR A 251 -10.34 -7.21 6.56
C TYR A 251 -9.47 -7.95 7.58
N VAL A 252 -9.77 -9.21 7.78
CA VAL A 252 -8.94 -10.14 8.56
C VAL A 252 -8.55 -11.27 7.61
N PRO A 253 -7.24 -11.55 7.43
CA PRO A 253 -6.81 -12.67 6.62
C PRO A 253 -7.33 -13.98 7.20
N ASP A 254 -7.93 -14.81 6.35
CA ASP A 254 -8.20 -16.20 6.70
C ASP A 254 -6.90 -17.01 6.70
N VAL A 255 -6.92 -18.16 7.35
CA VAL A 255 -5.75 -19.06 7.43
C VAL A 255 -5.26 -19.44 6.02
N TYR A 256 -3.93 -19.41 5.85
CA TYR A 256 -3.22 -19.80 4.64
C TYR A 256 -2.30 -21.00 4.93
N PHE A 257 -2.27 -21.98 4.03
CA PHE A 257 -1.62 -23.28 4.28
C PHE A 257 -0.29 -23.47 3.59
N ASP A 258 0.10 -22.57 2.69
CA ASP A 258 1.33 -22.67 1.92
C ASP A 258 2.39 -21.67 2.38
N ASP A 259 3.49 -21.53 1.62
CA ASP A 259 4.68 -20.78 2.00
C ASP A 259 4.48 -19.26 1.95
N VAL A 260 4.83 -18.59 3.04
CA VAL A 260 4.80 -17.13 3.16
C VAL A 260 6.14 -16.61 3.67
N VAL A 261 6.67 -15.62 2.95
CA VAL A 261 7.80 -14.80 3.38
C VAL A 261 7.32 -13.40 3.74
N VAL A 262 7.56 -13.00 4.96
CA VAL A 262 7.25 -11.66 5.48
C VAL A 262 8.54 -10.86 5.60
N LEU A 263 8.63 -9.75 4.89
CA LEU A 263 9.77 -8.84 4.92
C LEU A 263 9.39 -7.61 5.74
N GLN A 264 9.94 -7.54 6.96
CA GLN A 264 9.66 -6.47 7.91
C GLN A 264 10.80 -5.45 7.92
N PRO A 265 10.54 -4.17 7.62
CA PRO A 265 11.51 -3.09 7.79
C PRO A 265 11.98 -2.96 9.23
N THR A 266 13.28 -2.68 9.41
CA THR A 266 13.91 -2.58 10.74
C THR A 266 13.97 -1.17 11.30
N GLU A 267 13.88 -0.16 10.44
CA GLU A 267 13.84 1.21 10.91
C GLU A 267 12.46 1.47 11.47
N GLY A 268 12.44 1.76 12.76
CA GLY A 268 11.22 2.12 13.48
C GLY A 268 10.56 3.28 12.76
N GLU A 269 9.27 3.17 12.63
CA GLU A 269 8.52 4.05 11.74
C GLU A 269 8.57 5.50 12.18
N THR A 270 9.04 6.30 11.29
CA THR A 270 8.92 7.76 11.38
C THR A 270 7.61 8.26 10.79
N GLY A 271 6.73 7.33 10.37
CA GLY A 271 5.51 7.62 9.66
C GLY A 271 4.22 7.32 10.43
N PHE A 272 3.13 7.83 9.92
CA PHE A 272 1.77 7.74 10.43
C PHE A 272 1.25 6.29 10.66
N TYR A 273 1.85 5.30 9.99
CA TYR A 273 1.27 3.97 9.86
C TYR A 273 1.54 2.95 10.96
N PRO A 274 2.69 2.90 11.60
CA PRO A 274 3.08 1.71 12.35
C PRO A 274 2.80 1.71 13.82
N SER A 275 2.78 2.88 14.43
CA SER A 275 2.37 2.99 15.83
C SER A 275 0.87 2.77 16.04
N LEU A 276 0.11 2.84 14.94
CA LEU A 276 -1.32 2.59 14.95
C LEU A 276 -1.67 1.14 14.58
N GLY A 277 -0.68 0.27 14.29
CA GLY A 277 -0.85 -1.03 13.68
C GLY A 277 -0.90 -2.18 14.67
N GLY A 278 -2.00 -2.92 14.69
CA GLY A 278 -1.94 -4.32 15.03
C GLY A 278 -1.16 -5.06 13.95
N ASP A 279 -0.06 -5.70 14.30
CA ASP A 279 0.58 -6.62 13.38
C ASP A 279 -0.40 -7.75 13.05
N ILE A 280 -0.39 -8.19 11.80
CA ILE A 280 -1.03 -9.45 11.45
C ILE A 280 -0.40 -10.53 12.35
N ASP A 281 -1.21 -11.31 13.03
CA ASP A 281 -0.73 -12.49 13.74
C ASP A 281 -0.31 -13.55 12.70
N TRP A 282 0.89 -13.34 12.13
CA TRP A 282 1.42 -14.20 11.08
C TRP A 282 1.44 -15.67 11.48
N PRO A 283 1.89 -16.05 12.72
CA PRO A 283 1.83 -17.44 13.17
C PRO A 283 0.42 -18.03 13.24
N ALA A 284 -0.59 -17.22 13.55
CA ALA A 284 -1.98 -17.68 13.53
C ALA A 284 -2.57 -17.68 12.11
N THR A 285 -2.07 -16.82 11.23
CA THR A 285 -2.56 -16.68 9.86
C THR A 285 -1.97 -17.71 8.91
N VAL A 286 -0.68 -18.07 9.08
CA VAL A 286 0.05 -18.98 8.17
C VAL A 286 0.34 -20.29 8.87
N LEU A 287 -0.27 -21.37 8.40
CA LEU A 287 -0.05 -22.73 8.88
C LEU A 287 0.96 -23.51 8.03
N GLY A 288 1.36 -22.96 6.87
CA GLY A 288 2.43 -23.46 6.04
C GLY A 288 3.81 -23.04 6.57
N ASN A 289 4.80 -22.97 5.69
CA ASN A 289 6.14 -22.52 6.05
C ASN A 289 6.18 -20.99 6.10
N LEU A 290 6.22 -20.44 7.31
CA LEU A 290 6.32 -19.02 7.57
C LEU A 290 7.77 -18.61 7.82
N GLN A 291 8.26 -17.66 7.03
CA GLN A 291 9.57 -17.04 7.23
C GLN A 291 9.39 -15.53 7.44
N ILE A 292 9.94 -15.00 8.52
CA ILE A 292 9.90 -13.56 8.82
C ILE A 292 11.32 -13.04 8.82
N HIS A 293 11.61 -12.07 7.97
CA HIS A 293 12.95 -11.50 7.80
C HIS A 293 12.93 -9.99 7.98
N ALA A 294 13.95 -9.50 8.68
CA ALA A 294 14.23 -8.09 8.78
C ALA A 294 14.88 -7.57 7.49
N VAL A 295 14.41 -6.43 7.00
CA VAL A 295 14.95 -5.73 5.83
C VAL A 295 15.25 -4.28 6.16
N ALA A 296 16.11 -3.63 5.37
CA ALA A 296 16.50 -2.25 5.59
C ALA A 296 15.36 -1.26 5.32
N GLY A 297 15.42 -0.10 5.98
CA GLY A 297 14.47 0.99 5.83
C GLY A 297 13.23 0.86 6.71
N SER A 298 12.29 1.77 6.49
CA SER A 298 10.96 1.84 7.12
C SER A 298 9.87 1.41 6.13
N HIS A 299 8.60 1.45 6.55
CA HIS A 299 7.47 1.23 5.61
C HIS A 299 7.59 2.11 4.37
N ALA A 300 7.88 3.37 4.53
CA ALA A 300 7.97 4.32 3.41
C ALA A 300 9.25 4.19 2.57
N THR A 301 10.32 3.58 3.11
CA THR A 301 11.65 3.62 2.47
C THR A 301 12.21 2.25 2.07
N CYS A 302 11.63 1.14 2.51
CA CYS A 302 12.18 -0.20 2.25
C CYS A 302 12.28 -0.55 0.76
N LEU A 303 11.48 0.05 -0.09
CA LEU A 303 11.50 -0.13 -1.55
C LEU A 303 12.31 0.94 -2.29
N LEU A 304 12.94 1.90 -1.59
CA LEU A 304 13.84 2.87 -2.21
C LEU A 304 15.15 2.20 -2.64
N GLN A 305 15.83 2.83 -3.61
CA GLN A 305 17.01 2.29 -4.27
C GLN A 305 18.10 1.80 -3.29
N GLU A 306 18.34 2.54 -2.22
CA GLU A 306 19.34 2.21 -1.19
C GLU A 306 19.00 0.96 -0.36
N ASN A 307 17.71 0.64 -0.20
CA ASN A 307 17.22 -0.45 0.64
C ASN A 307 16.85 -1.72 -0.16
N VAL A 308 16.58 -1.60 -1.46
CA VAL A 308 16.27 -2.73 -2.36
C VAL A 308 17.28 -3.88 -2.26
N PRO A 309 18.60 -3.66 -2.12
CA PRO A 309 19.55 -4.75 -1.97
C PRO A 309 19.25 -5.70 -0.80
N SER A 310 18.60 -5.23 0.27
CA SER A 310 18.20 -6.06 1.42
C SER A 310 17.04 -7.01 1.11
N LEU A 311 16.25 -6.70 0.09
CA LEU A 311 15.10 -7.49 -0.33
C LEU A 311 15.48 -8.61 -1.32
N LEU A 312 16.48 -8.36 -2.17
CA LEU A 312 16.83 -9.23 -3.30
C LEU A 312 17.10 -10.70 -2.93
N PRO A 313 17.73 -11.05 -1.77
CA PRO A 313 17.94 -12.44 -1.38
C PRO A 313 16.68 -13.29 -1.29
N PHE A 314 15.52 -12.68 -1.09
CA PHE A 314 14.24 -13.36 -0.92
C PHE A 314 13.47 -13.59 -2.24
N PHE A 315 14.07 -13.20 -3.36
CA PHE A 315 13.53 -13.38 -4.72
C PHE A 315 14.38 -14.32 -5.58
N THR A 316 15.38 -14.97 -5.02
CA THR A 316 16.10 -16.03 -5.72
C THR A 316 15.35 -17.34 -5.58
N GLU A 317 15.37 -18.19 -6.62
CA GLU A 317 14.84 -19.57 -6.57
C GLU A 317 15.56 -20.43 -5.56
#